data_153dbe7060aa358c7ad64ea9b39b4016
#
_entry.id   153dbe7060aa358c7ad64ea9b39b4016
#
_cell.length_a   1.000
_cell.length_b   1.000
_cell.length_c   1.000
_cell.angle_alpha   90.00
_cell.angle_beta   90.00
_cell.angle_gamma   90.00
#
_symmetry.space_group_name_H-M   'P 1'
#
loop_
_entity.id
_entity.type
_entity.pdbx_description
1 polymer ?
#
loop_
_entity_poly.entity_id
_entity_poly.type
_entity_poly.pdbx_seq_one_letter_code
_entity_poly.pdbx_strand_id
1 'polypeptide(L)'
;MSDIAFLPATELLKLYRERELSPVEATEAALHQIELHNPRVNAYRLVDAEQALTQARESEERYRTGKPRGRLDGVPASIKDLILTRGWPTLRGSRLIDPDQEWYEDAPVAARLRDHGAVLLGKTTTPEYGWKGVTDSPLTGLTGNPWDPTRTAGGSSGGSAAAVALGMGPLSVGTDGGGSIRIPAAFCGIVGLKPTYGRVPLWPASPFGTLSHAGPMVSTVADAALMLDVLAELDVRDWTSLPPEDVDYVDTLEGGVEGLRVAFSPDLGYVSVQPEVQESVRDAVRVFEDMGARVEQADPGFQDPLEIFNIHWYAGAANALRAYSDKLREVMDPGLIEIASAGVEFSVLEYLEAVGRRSELAIHMGRFHAEYDLLLTPAVPIPAFEAGREVPAGSPHRRWTSWTPFTYPFNLTQQPAASVPCGFTSAGLPVSLQIVGAKYKDALVLRAAHAYQSANPLTDRRPS
;
A
#
# COMPACT_ATOMS: atom_id res chain seq x y z
N MET A 1 -6.87 23.92 -12.50
CA MET A 1 -5.73 23.12 -11.97
C MET A 1 -6.14 22.18 -10.86
N SER A 2 -6.96 22.60 -9.87
CA SER A 2 -7.39 21.68 -8.79
C SER A 2 -8.11 20.42 -9.29
N ASP A 3 -9.00 20.52 -10.27
CA ASP A 3 -9.75 19.38 -10.76
C ASP A 3 -8.88 18.37 -11.53
N ILE A 4 -7.87 18.84 -12.27
CA ILE A 4 -6.93 17.96 -13.00
C ILE A 4 -6.11 17.09 -12.06
N ALA A 5 -5.69 17.62 -10.91
CA ALA A 5 -4.86 16.91 -9.94
C ALA A 5 -5.55 15.66 -9.32
N PHE A 6 -6.88 15.61 -9.37
CA PHE A 6 -7.67 14.50 -8.84
C PHE A 6 -8.23 13.56 -9.91
N LEU A 7 -7.89 13.77 -11.19
CA LEU A 7 -8.27 12.84 -12.24
C LEU A 7 -7.55 11.50 -12.05
N PRO A 8 -8.27 10.37 -12.19
CA PRO A 8 -7.65 9.05 -12.25
C PRO A 8 -6.65 8.94 -13.40
N ALA A 9 -5.64 8.08 -13.26
CA ALA A 9 -4.65 7.83 -14.31
C ALA A 9 -5.29 7.34 -15.60
N THR A 10 -6.30 6.49 -15.49
CA THR A 10 -7.10 6.00 -16.63
C THR A 10 -7.78 7.13 -17.41
N GLU A 11 -8.31 8.14 -16.74
CA GLU A 11 -8.91 9.30 -17.38
C GLU A 11 -7.85 10.24 -17.96
N LEU A 12 -6.73 10.48 -17.25
CA LEU A 12 -5.60 11.24 -17.80
C LEU A 12 -5.11 10.66 -19.12
N LEU A 13 -4.90 9.34 -19.17
CA LEU A 13 -4.45 8.64 -20.38
C LEU A 13 -5.43 8.76 -21.54
N LYS A 14 -6.73 8.77 -21.26
CA LYS A 14 -7.77 9.00 -22.27
C LYS A 14 -7.66 10.43 -22.82
N LEU A 15 -7.65 11.44 -21.94
CA LEU A 15 -7.54 12.86 -22.34
C LEU A 15 -6.24 13.17 -23.10
N TYR A 16 -5.13 12.51 -22.76
CA TYR A 16 -3.87 12.63 -23.50
C TYR A 16 -3.98 12.10 -24.94
N ARG A 17 -4.65 10.94 -25.14
CA ARG A 17 -4.91 10.38 -26.49
C ARG A 17 -5.83 11.27 -27.31
N GLU A 18 -6.83 11.86 -26.66
CA GLU A 18 -7.79 12.80 -27.26
C GLU A 18 -7.20 14.20 -27.46
N ARG A 19 -6.04 14.48 -26.86
CA ARG A 19 -5.36 15.80 -26.87
C ARG A 19 -6.18 16.91 -26.21
N GLU A 20 -7.02 16.54 -25.26
CA GLU A 20 -7.81 17.46 -24.46
C GLU A 20 -7.05 17.94 -23.19
N LEU A 21 -6.01 17.18 -22.81
CA LEU A 21 -5.10 17.51 -21.72
C LEU A 21 -3.69 17.06 -22.10
N SER A 22 -2.66 17.76 -21.61
CA SER A 22 -1.28 17.35 -21.79
C SER A 22 -0.66 16.72 -20.54
N PRO A 23 0.35 15.83 -20.68
CA PRO A 23 1.15 15.36 -19.55
C PRO A 23 1.81 16.49 -18.75
N VAL A 24 2.11 17.61 -19.38
CA VAL A 24 2.69 18.80 -18.72
C VAL A 24 1.67 19.41 -17.76
N GLU A 25 0.43 19.66 -18.22
CA GLU A 25 -0.63 20.22 -17.38
C GLU A 25 -0.97 19.35 -16.18
N ALA A 26 -1.01 18.02 -16.37
CA ALA A 26 -1.25 17.08 -15.27
C ALA A 26 -0.09 17.05 -14.26
N THR A 27 1.16 17.13 -14.75
CA THR A 27 2.35 17.18 -13.90
C THR A 27 2.41 18.50 -13.12
N GLU A 28 2.14 19.63 -13.77
CA GLU A 28 2.06 20.94 -13.12
C GLU A 28 0.96 20.98 -12.05
N ALA A 29 -0.21 20.37 -12.31
CA ALA A 29 -1.28 20.25 -11.33
C ALA A 29 -0.85 19.44 -10.10
N ALA A 30 -0.18 18.30 -10.29
CA ALA A 30 0.35 17.47 -9.21
C ALA A 30 1.44 18.20 -8.40
N LEU A 31 2.39 18.87 -9.06
CA LEU A 31 3.44 19.66 -8.41
C LEU A 31 2.87 20.82 -7.61
N HIS A 32 1.83 21.49 -8.12
CA HIS A 32 1.12 22.54 -7.38
C HIS A 32 0.46 22.00 -6.11
N GLN A 33 -0.16 20.81 -6.14
CA GLN A 33 -0.70 20.16 -4.94
C GLN A 33 0.40 19.80 -3.94
N ILE A 34 1.57 19.36 -4.42
CA ILE A 34 2.73 19.11 -3.56
C ILE A 34 3.16 20.41 -2.85
N GLU A 35 3.32 21.50 -3.61
CA GLU A 35 3.70 22.81 -3.04
C GLU A 35 2.69 23.28 -1.98
N LEU A 36 1.40 23.11 -2.24
CA LEU A 36 0.32 23.58 -1.36
C LEU A 36 0.21 22.75 -0.08
N HIS A 37 0.29 21.43 -0.17
CA HIS A 37 -0.08 20.54 0.94
C HIS A 37 1.10 19.83 1.61
N ASN A 38 2.24 19.64 0.93
CA ASN A 38 3.38 18.92 1.53
C ASN A 38 3.94 19.61 2.79
N PRO A 39 3.98 20.95 2.91
CA PRO A 39 4.40 21.61 4.14
C PRO A 39 3.53 21.27 5.36
N ARG A 40 2.26 20.91 5.15
CA ARG A 40 1.30 20.57 6.21
C ARG A 40 1.31 19.09 6.58
N VAL A 41 1.41 18.20 5.57
CA VAL A 41 1.26 16.76 5.79
C VAL A 41 2.57 15.98 5.71
N ASN A 42 3.64 16.57 5.16
CA ASN A 42 4.97 15.94 5.02
C ASN A 42 4.89 14.57 4.32
N ALA A 43 4.26 14.55 3.14
CA ALA A 43 4.08 13.32 2.34
C ALA A 43 5.31 12.97 1.49
N TYR A 44 6.01 13.98 0.97
CA TYR A 44 7.22 13.82 0.15
C TYR A 44 8.47 14.22 0.93
N ARG A 45 9.49 13.37 0.88
CA ARG A 45 10.84 13.67 1.33
C ARG A 45 11.68 14.34 0.22
N LEU A 46 11.47 13.92 -1.01
CA LEU A 46 12.17 14.44 -2.20
C LEU A 46 11.15 14.71 -3.30
N VAL A 47 11.24 15.87 -3.90
CA VAL A 47 10.49 16.25 -5.11
C VAL A 47 11.49 16.70 -6.15
N ASP A 48 11.43 16.14 -7.37
CA ASP A 48 12.28 16.50 -8.50
C ASP A 48 11.41 17.11 -9.60
N ALA A 49 11.01 18.36 -9.38
CA ALA A 49 10.10 19.09 -10.27
C ALA A 49 10.69 19.32 -11.66
N GLU A 50 12.00 19.58 -11.75
CA GLU A 50 12.68 19.82 -13.03
C GLU A 50 12.68 18.56 -13.90
N GLN A 51 13.07 17.41 -13.33
CA GLN A 51 13.07 16.13 -14.02
C GLN A 51 11.64 15.72 -14.40
N ALA A 52 10.66 15.90 -13.49
CA ALA A 52 9.27 15.58 -13.76
C ALA A 52 8.72 16.36 -14.95
N LEU A 53 8.93 17.68 -14.99
CA LEU A 53 8.51 18.51 -16.12
C LEU A 53 9.24 18.17 -17.42
N THR A 54 10.50 17.77 -17.35
CA THR A 54 11.24 17.30 -18.52
C THR A 54 10.63 16.01 -19.08
N GLN A 55 10.36 15.01 -18.21
CA GLN A 55 9.68 13.77 -18.60
C GLN A 55 8.27 14.02 -19.15
N ALA A 56 7.53 14.97 -18.56
CA ALA A 56 6.21 15.35 -19.04
C ALA A 56 6.23 15.94 -20.44
N ARG A 57 7.17 16.85 -20.74
CA ARG A 57 7.36 17.41 -22.10
C ARG A 57 7.74 16.33 -23.12
N GLU A 58 8.61 15.40 -22.75
CA GLU A 58 8.95 14.26 -23.60
C GLU A 58 7.73 13.39 -23.91
N SER A 59 6.86 13.17 -22.91
CA SER A 59 5.62 12.43 -23.09
C SER A 59 4.63 13.18 -23.98
N GLU A 60 4.43 14.48 -23.76
CA GLU A 60 3.59 15.33 -24.62
C GLU A 60 4.01 15.23 -26.08
N GLU A 61 5.32 15.28 -26.36
CA GLU A 61 5.83 15.12 -27.74
C GLU A 61 5.55 13.72 -28.31
N ARG A 62 5.61 12.66 -27.47
CA ARG A 62 5.23 11.31 -27.89
C ARG A 62 3.75 11.21 -28.24
N TYR A 63 2.85 11.82 -27.46
CA TYR A 63 1.42 11.88 -27.81
C TYR A 63 1.18 12.71 -29.06
N ARG A 64 1.88 13.84 -29.24
CA ARG A 64 1.79 14.67 -30.45
C ARG A 64 2.18 13.88 -31.71
N THR A 65 3.17 13.00 -31.61
CA THR A 65 3.66 12.17 -32.72
C THR A 65 2.96 10.81 -32.85
N GLY A 66 1.99 10.49 -31.97
CA GLY A 66 1.23 9.25 -31.99
C GLY A 66 2.03 8.01 -31.54
N LYS A 67 3.09 8.22 -30.75
CA LYS A 67 4.01 7.16 -30.30
C LYS A 67 4.16 7.14 -28.77
N PRO A 68 3.08 6.92 -27.98
CA PRO A 68 3.20 6.77 -26.54
C PRO A 68 4.13 5.62 -26.20
N ARG A 69 4.90 5.77 -25.10
CA ARG A 69 5.96 4.83 -24.72
C ARG A 69 5.41 3.53 -24.10
N GLY A 70 4.32 3.61 -23.34
CA GLY A 70 3.74 2.46 -22.67
C GLY A 70 2.40 2.78 -22.00
N ARG A 71 1.98 1.92 -21.08
CA ARG A 71 0.63 1.98 -20.46
C ARG A 71 0.45 3.16 -19.50
N LEU A 72 1.54 3.76 -18.99
CA LEU A 72 1.51 4.86 -18.01
C LEU A 72 2.16 6.14 -18.56
N ASP A 73 2.34 6.25 -19.89
CA ASP A 73 3.06 7.37 -20.49
C ASP A 73 2.45 8.71 -20.10
N GLY A 74 3.26 9.56 -19.46
CA GLY A 74 2.86 10.90 -19.02
C GLY A 74 2.09 10.97 -17.70
N VAL A 75 1.78 9.84 -17.06
CA VAL A 75 1.05 9.83 -15.78
C VAL A 75 1.98 10.14 -14.63
N PRO A 76 1.66 11.17 -13.78
CA PRO A 76 2.44 11.48 -12.59
C PRO A 76 2.40 10.34 -11.56
N ALA A 77 3.58 9.93 -11.07
CA ALA A 77 3.72 8.85 -10.11
C ALA A 77 4.76 9.16 -9.03
N SER A 78 4.55 8.63 -7.83
CA SER A 78 5.49 8.72 -6.71
C SER A 78 5.96 7.34 -6.24
N ILE A 79 7.12 7.32 -5.58
CA ILE A 79 7.76 6.09 -5.12
C ILE A 79 8.09 6.20 -3.65
N LYS A 80 7.69 5.22 -2.85
CA LYS A 80 8.04 5.15 -1.42
C LYS A 80 9.56 5.10 -1.22
N ASP A 81 10.07 5.82 -0.21
CA ASP A 81 11.50 5.93 0.09
C ASP A 81 12.15 4.67 0.69
N LEU A 82 11.59 3.51 0.45
CA LEU A 82 12.20 2.18 0.65
C LEU A 82 12.68 1.55 -0.66
N ILE A 83 12.19 2.03 -1.79
CA ILE A 83 12.35 1.44 -3.12
C ILE A 83 13.51 2.15 -3.83
N LEU A 84 14.53 1.40 -4.25
CA LEU A 84 15.66 1.95 -4.99
C LEU A 84 15.18 2.64 -6.27
N THR A 85 15.69 3.84 -6.49
CA THR A 85 15.34 4.66 -7.65
C THR A 85 16.62 5.30 -8.19
N ARG A 86 16.97 4.99 -9.40
CA ARG A 86 18.18 5.51 -10.06
C ARG A 86 18.15 7.04 -10.11
N GLY A 87 19.26 7.64 -9.68
CA GLY A 87 19.45 9.09 -9.63
C GLY A 87 18.90 9.75 -8.36
N TRP A 88 18.16 9.03 -7.50
CA TRP A 88 17.61 9.58 -6.27
C TRP A 88 18.04 8.82 -5.02
N PRO A 89 18.46 9.50 -3.95
CA PRO A 89 18.76 8.88 -2.69
C PRO A 89 17.56 8.11 -2.12
N THR A 90 17.77 6.86 -1.73
CA THR A 90 16.77 6.03 -1.03
C THR A 90 17.19 5.88 0.42
N LEU A 91 16.77 6.82 1.26
CA LEU A 91 17.23 6.98 2.64
C LEU A 91 16.47 6.14 3.67
N ARG A 92 15.36 5.50 3.27
CA ARG A 92 14.57 4.57 4.10
C ARG A 92 14.14 5.14 5.45
N GLY A 93 13.90 6.47 5.53
CA GLY A 93 13.59 7.16 6.77
C GLY A 93 14.74 7.20 7.79
N SER A 94 15.96 6.83 7.41
CA SER A 94 17.13 6.70 8.28
C SER A 94 18.15 7.81 8.05
N ARG A 95 18.72 8.31 9.13
CA ARG A 95 19.86 9.24 9.12
C ARG A 95 21.20 8.56 8.85
N LEU A 96 21.23 7.22 8.83
CA LEU A 96 22.46 6.45 8.67
C LEU A 96 22.83 6.16 7.22
N ILE A 97 21.91 6.38 6.29
CA ILE A 97 22.17 6.12 4.88
C ILE A 97 22.76 7.39 4.26
N ASP A 98 23.97 7.26 3.69
CA ASP A 98 24.66 8.34 3.01
C ASP A 98 23.86 8.78 1.76
N PRO A 99 23.38 10.04 1.69
CA PRO A 99 22.67 10.53 0.52
C PRO A 99 23.57 10.72 -0.70
N ASP A 100 24.87 10.92 -0.49
CA ASP A 100 25.83 11.28 -1.54
C ASP A 100 26.46 10.04 -2.20
N GLN A 101 26.10 8.82 -1.77
CA GLN A 101 26.51 7.62 -2.49
C GLN A 101 25.88 7.55 -3.90
N GLU A 102 26.47 6.77 -4.77
CA GLU A 102 25.92 6.56 -6.12
C GLU A 102 24.62 5.76 -6.10
N TRP A 103 23.60 6.30 -6.77
CA TRP A 103 22.27 5.67 -6.92
C TRP A 103 22.05 5.31 -8.40
N TYR A 104 22.68 4.23 -8.86
CA TYR A 104 22.73 3.87 -10.29
C TYR A 104 21.71 2.80 -10.72
N GLU A 105 20.95 2.24 -9.78
CA GLU A 105 19.99 1.17 -10.05
C GLU A 105 18.56 1.54 -9.69
N ASP A 106 17.61 1.06 -10.50
CA ASP A 106 16.18 1.04 -10.18
C ASP A 106 15.79 -0.33 -9.61
N ALA A 107 14.97 -0.35 -8.56
CA ALA A 107 14.19 -1.53 -8.19
C ALA A 107 13.21 -1.89 -9.34
N PRO A 108 12.75 -3.16 -9.44
CA PRO A 108 11.85 -3.58 -10.52
C PRO A 108 10.68 -2.62 -10.76
N VAL A 109 9.97 -2.25 -9.71
CA VAL A 109 8.80 -1.35 -9.82
C VAL A 109 9.17 0.05 -10.34
N ALA A 110 10.34 0.58 -9.97
CA ALA A 110 10.80 1.88 -10.47
C ALA A 110 11.20 1.80 -11.94
N ALA A 111 11.88 0.72 -12.33
CA ALA A 111 12.22 0.44 -13.73
C ALA A 111 10.96 0.35 -14.60
N ARG A 112 9.94 -0.43 -14.16
CA ARG A 112 8.68 -0.60 -14.92
C ARG A 112 7.91 0.71 -15.07
N LEU A 113 7.82 1.55 -14.04
CA LEU A 113 7.22 2.87 -14.17
C LEU A 113 7.93 3.70 -15.25
N ARG A 114 9.28 3.71 -15.26
CA ARG A 114 10.06 4.43 -16.29
C ARG A 114 9.89 3.83 -17.69
N ASP A 115 9.92 2.50 -17.80
CA ASP A 115 9.79 1.78 -19.07
C ASP A 115 8.44 2.07 -19.72
N HIS A 116 7.39 2.20 -18.90
CA HIS A 116 6.04 2.55 -19.34
C HIS A 116 5.76 4.06 -19.40
N GLY A 117 6.78 4.90 -19.21
CA GLY A 117 6.72 6.34 -19.46
C GLY A 117 6.07 7.17 -18.35
N ALA A 118 5.85 6.62 -17.15
CA ALA A 118 5.34 7.40 -16.01
C ALA A 118 6.27 8.59 -15.69
N VAL A 119 5.69 9.71 -15.32
CA VAL A 119 6.41 10.90 -14.86
C VAL A 119 6.68 10.77 -13.36
N LEU A 120 7.93 10.54 -12.99
CA LEU A 120 8.29 10.37 -11.59
C LEU A 120 8.43 11.72 -10.89
N LEU A 121 7.60 11.94 -9.84
CA LEU A 121 7.56 13.20 -9.10
C LEU A 121 8.60 13.26 -7.97
N GLY A 122 8.89 12.12 -7.32
CA GLY A 122 9.78 12.07 -6.16
C GLY A 122 9.57 10.87 -5.25
N LYS A 123 10.09 11.01 -4.02
CA LYS A 123 10.12 9.97 -2.98
C LYS A 123 9.21 10.35 -1.81
N THR A 124 8.27 9.47 -1.49
CA THR A 124 7.33 9.66 -0.37
C THR A 124 7.90 9.16 0.95
N THR A 125 7.46 9.75 2.06
CA THR A 125 7.93 9.46 3.42
C THR A 125 7.54 8.06 3.90
N THR A 126 8.35 7.54 4.83
CA THR A 126 8.20 6.23 5.46
C THR A 126 8.83 6.27 6.86
N PRO A 127 8.38 5.46 7.84
CA PRO A 127 9.16 5.24 9.04
C PRO A 127 10.48 4.55 8.71
N GLU A 128 11.44 4.64 9.60
CA GLU A 128 12.77 4.08 9.40
C GLU A 128 12.71 2.59 9.04
N TYR A 129 13.28 2.19 7.90
CA TYR A 129 13.18 0.83 7.32
C TYR A 129 11.75 0.29 7.13
N GLY A 130 10.72 1.12 7.25
CA GLY A 130 9.34 0.70 7.11
C GLY A 130 8.82 -0.18 8.25
N TRP A 131 9.41 -0.11 9.45
CA TRP A 131 9.25 -1.08 10.52
C TRP A 131 7.90 -1.03 11.27
N LYS A 132 7.14 0.05 11.19
CA LYS A 132 5.88 0.25 11.97
C LYS A 132 4.69 0.69 11.12
N GLY A 133 3.49 0.54 11.69
CA GLY A 133 2.21 0.86 11.04
C GLY A 133 1.83 2.35 11.07
N VAL A 134 2.72 3.24 11.46
CA VAL A 134 2.58 4.71 11.41
C VAL A 134 3.78 5.31 10.68
N THR A 135 3.64 6.53 10.14
CA THR A 135 4.70 7.17 9.36
C THR A 135 5.28 8.35 10.10
N ASP A 136 6.34 8.07 10.84
CA ASP A 136 7.26 9.03 11.41
C ASP A 136 8.66 8.41 11.46
N SER A 137 9.69 9.24 11.28
CA SER A 137 11.07 8.77 11.29
C SER A 137 12.03 9.81 11.86
N PRO A 138 13.21 9.38 12.33
CA PRO A 138 14.27 10.31 12.75
C PRO A 138 14.71 11.26 11.65
N LEU A 139 14.60 10.84 10.37
CA LEU A 139 15.03 11.63 9.22
C LEU A 139 14.00 12.68 8.81
N THR A 140 12.71 12.30 8.70
CA THR A 140 11.69 13.14 8.07
C THR A 140 10.67 13.70 9.04
N GLY A 141 10.63 13.24 10.28
CA GLY A 141 9.58 13.60 11.24
C GLY A 141 8.25 12.90 10.90
N LEU A 142 7.15 13.52 11.28
CA LEU A 142 5.78 12.99 11.19
C LEU A 142 5.17 13.21 9.81
N THR A 143 4.39 12.23 9.33
CA THR A 143 3.47 12.41 8.20
C THR A 143 2.04 12.48 8.72
N GLY A 144 1.39 13.63 8.51
CA GLY A 144 0.01 13.89 8.94
C GLY A 144 -1.02 13.27 8.01
N ASN A 145 -2.18 12.93 8.57
CA ASN A 145 -3.31 12.45 7.80
C ASN A 145 -3.89 13.59 6.93
N PRO A 146 -4.23 13.34 5.66
CA PRO A 146 -4.78 14.37 4.78
C PRO A 146 -6.12 14.98 5.26
N TRP A 147 -6.92 14.21 5.99
CA TRP A 147 -8.23 14.65 6.53
C TRP A 147 -8.11 15.44 7.83
N ASP A 148 -7.14 15.09 8.67
CA ASP A 148 -6.78 15.77 9.92
C ASP A 148 -5.28 15.59 10.19
N PRO A 149 -4.43 16.61 9.94
CA PRO A 149 -2.98 16.50 10.13
C PRO A 149 -2.52 16.23 11.56
N THR A 150 -3.41 16.36 12.55
CA THR A 150 -3.12 15.97 13.94
C THR A 150 -3.23 14.44 14.16
N ARG A 151 -3.74 13.72 13.17
CA ARG A 151 -3.87 12.27 13.16
C ARG A 151 -2.78 11.64 12.29
N THR A 152 -2.50 10.35 12.55
CA THR A 152 -1.54 9.60 11.75
C THR A 152 -2.08 9.29 10.34
N ALA A 153 -1.25 9.38 9.32
CA ALA A 153 -1.55 8.89 7.98
C ALA A 153 -1.55 7.35 7.90
N GLY A 154 -1.26 6.66 9.02
CA GLY A 154 -0.92 5.25 8.97
C GLY A 154 0.49 5.01 8.44
N GLY A 155 0.86 3.75 8.23
CA GLY A 155 2.20 3.39 7.76
C GLY A 155 2.31 1.90 7.38
N SER A 156 3.45 1.58 6.81
CA SER A 156 4.64 2.41 6.62
C SER A 156 4.63 3.24 5.31
N SER A 157 3.61 3.14 4.44
CA SER A 157 3.50 3.94 3.20
C SER A 157 2.58 5.17 3.38
N GLY A 158 2.65 5.84 4.56
CA GLY A 158 1.77 6.98 4.87
C GLY A 158 1.98 8.17 3.96
N GLY A 159 3.24 8.45 3.56
CA GLY A 159 3.53 9.50 2.59
C GLY A 159 2.88 9.24 1.23
N SER A 160 2.93 7.98 0.74
CA SER A 160 2.26 7.57 -0.49
C SER A 160 0.75 7.74 -0.43
N ALA A 161 0.13 7.33 0.69
CA ALA A 161 -1.31 7.45 0.87
C ALA A 161 -1.76 8.92 0.97
N ALA A 162 -1.05 9.73 1.75
CA ALA A 162 -1.35 11.15 1.89
C ALA A 162 -1.18 11.90 0.56
N ALA A 163 -0.14 11.55 -0.22
CA ALA A 163 0.10 12.14 -1.53
C ALA A 163 -1.06 11.88 -2.49
N VAL A 164 -1.50 10.63 -2.63
CA VAL A 164 -2.63 10.27 -3.51
C VAL A 164 -3.91 10.96 -3.06
N ALA A 165 -4.23 10.91 -1.77
CA ALA A 165 -5.47 11.50 -1.23
C ALA A 165 -5.57 13.03 -1.48
N LEU A 166 -4.44 13.73 -1.56
CA LEU A 166 -4.36 15.19 -1.79
C LEU A 166 -4.08 15.56 -3.24
N GLY A 167 -4.17 14.63 -4.19
CA GLY A 167 -3.92 14.92 -5.61
C GLY A 167 -2.48 15.27 -5.95
N MET A 168 -1.51 14.87 -5.11
CA MET A 168 -0.08 15.07 -5.37
C MET A 168 0.48 13.97 -6.31
N GLY A 169 -0.31 13.55 -7.25
CA GLY A 169 -0.09 12.48 -8.20
C GLY A 169 -1.08 11.33 -8.01
N PRO A 170 -1.69 10.82 -9.12
CA PRO A 170 -2.72 9.79 -9.05
C PRO A 170 -2.18 8.40 -8.68
N LEU A 171 -0.90 8.16 -8.90
CA LEU A 171 -0.24 6.88 -8.70
C LEU A 171 0.88 6.95 -7.67
N SER A 172 0.93 5.97 -6.77
CA SER A 172 2.05 5.78 -5.86
C SER A 172 2.37 4.30 -5.68
N VAL A 173 3.66 3.96 -5.59
CA VAL A 173 4.07 2.60 -5.21
C VAL A 173 4.38 2.56 -3.73
N GLY A 174 3.64 1.69 -3.00
CA GLY A 174 3.89 1.37 -1.60
C GLY A 174 4.54 0.00 -1.42
N THR A 175 4.86 -0.33 -0.16
CA THR A 175 5.28 -1.67 0.26
C THR A 175 4.44 -2.14 1.44
N ASP A 176 4.22 -3.45 1.58
CA ASP A 176 3.35 -4.04 2.61
C ASP A 176 3.96 -5.32 3.16
N GLY A 177 4.50 -5.25 4.38
CA GLY A 177 5.06 -6.40 5.09
C GLY A 177 4.18 -6.89 6.25
N GLY A 178 3.23 -6.05 6.70
CA GLY A 178 2.27 -6.37 7.76
C GLY A 178 0.99 -5.53 7.66
N GLY A 179 0.75 -4.89 6.49
CA GLY A 179 -0.37 -4.00 6.24
C GLY A 179 0.02 -2.63 5.68
N SER A 180 1.30 -2.42 5.36
CA SER A 180 1.85 -1.08 5.10
C SER A 180 1.42 -0.42 3.79
N ILE A 181 0.62 -1.06 2.93
CA ILE A 181 -0.18 -0.45 1.87
C ILE A 181 -1.61 -0.22 2.38
N ARG A 182 -2.22 -1.26 2.97
CA ARG A 182 -3.64 -1.32 3.34
C ARG A 182 -4.00 -0.43 4.53
N ILE A 183 -3.13 -0.37 5.55
CA ILE A 183 -3.31 0.49 6.74
C ILE A 183 -3.37 1.97 6.33
N PRO A 184 -2.34 2.54 5.67
CA PRO A 184 -2.40 3.95 5.28
C PRO A 184 -3.45 4.22 4.20
N ALA A 185 -3.76 3.26 3.31
CA ALA A 185 -4.89 3.39 2.39
C ALA A 185 -6.21 3.56 3.15
N ALA A 186 -6.44 2.76 4.22
CA ALA A 186 -7.62 2.85 5.05
C ALA A 186 -7.72 4.19 5.78
N PHE A 187 -6.62 4.67 6.36
CA PHE A 187 -6.61 5.91 7.14
C PHE A 187 -6.69 7.18 6.27
N CYS A 188 -6.19 7.11 5.03
CA CYS A 188 -6.21 8.25 4.11
C CYS A 188 -7.39 8.24 3.12
N GLY A 189 -8.19 7.16 3.08
CA GLY A 189 -9.37 7.08 2.23
C GLY A 189 -9.04 6.87 0.75
N ILE A 190 -8.04 6.03 0.45
CA ILE A 190 -7.63 5.65 -0.91
C ILE A 190 -7.72 4.14 -1.11
N VAL A 191 -7.52 3.68 -2.33
CA VAL A 191 -7.39 2.26 -2.67
C VAL A 191 -5.94 1.83 -2.49
N GLY A 192 -5.72 0.71 -1.78
CA GLY A 192 -4.41 0.09 -1.64
C GLY A 192 -4.48 -1.40 -1.92
N LEU A 193 -3.70 -1.88 -2.88
CA LEU A 193 -3.62 -3.30 -3.23
C LEU A 193 -2.30 -3.90 -2.77
N LYS A 194 -2.39 -4.91 -1.90
CA LYS A 194 -1.31 -5.86 -1.64
C LYS A 194 -1.54 -7.09 -2.54
N PRO A 195 -0.78 -7.25 -3.62
CA PRO A 195 -0.96 -8.40 -4.51
C PRO A 195 -0.51 -9.71 -3.86
N THR A 196 -0.71 -10.81 -4.54
CA THR A 196 -0.08 -12.10 -4.23
C THR A 196 1.44 -11.94 -4.12
N TYR A 197 2.07 -12.61 -3.15
CA TYR A 197 3.53 -12.58 -3.01
C TYR A 197 4.22 -13.06 -4.28
N GLY A 198 5.20 -12.28 -4.74
CA GLY A 198 5.94 -12.53 -5.97
C GLY A 198 5.23 -12.07 -7.26
N ARG A 199 3.98 -11.58 -7.19
CA ARG A 199 3.29 -11.01 -8.36
C ARG A 199 3.97 -9.72 -8.81
N VAL A 200 4.34 -8.85 -7.89
CA VAL A 200 5.18 -7.69 -8.13
C VAL A 200 6.58 -8.00 -7.62
N PRO A 201 7.60 -8.05 -8.49
CA PRO A 201 8.96 -8.37 -8.10
C PRO A 201 9.54 -7.36 -7.10
N LEU A 202 10.28 -7.88 -6.11
CA LEU A 202 10.96 -7.11 -5.08
C LEU A 202 12.48 -7.34 -5.12
N TRP A 203 13.21 -6.30 -5.48
CA TRP A 203 14.67 -6.28 -5.41
C TRP A 203 15.15 -4.87 -5.02
N PRO A 204 16.16 -4.73 -4.15
CA PRO A 204 16.82 -5.80 -3.35
C PRO A 204 15.84 -6.53 -2.43
N ALA A 205 16.18 -7.77 -2.08
CA ALA A 205 15.37 -8.57 -1.17
C ALA A 205 15.11 -7.82 0.16
N SER A 206 13.88 -7.86 0.63
CA SER A 206 13.51 -7.23 1.88
C SER A 206 14.20 -7.90 3.07
N PRO A 207 14.71 -7.15 4.07
CA PRO A 207 15.22 -7.75 5.30
C PRO A 207 14.14 -8.52 6.07
N PHE A 208 12.86 -8.19 5.89
CA PHE A 208 11.72 -8.88 6.46
C PHE A 208 11.27 -10.12 5.66
N GLY A 209 12.10 -10.55 4.69
CA GLY A 209 11.89 -11.76 3.92
C GLY A 209 10.58 -11.77 3.13
N THR A 210 9.95 -12.93 3.10
CA THR A 210 8.75 -13.21 2.29
C THR A 210 7.44 -12.65 2.87
N LEU A 211 7.49 -11.78 3.89
CA LEU A 211 6.36 -10.98 4.34
C LEU A 211 6.11 -9.77 3.45
N SER A 212 7.16 -9.25 2.80
CA SER A 212 7.13 -7.97 2.09
C SER A 212 6.59 -8.09 0.68
N HIS A 213 5.69 -7.19 0.33
CA HIS A 213 5.09 -7.01 -0.99
C HIS A 213 5.30 -5.57 -1.45
N ALA A 214 5.29 -5.32 -2.75
CA ALA A 214 5.09 -4.00 -3.32
C ALA A 214 3.75 -3.96 -4.06
N GLY A 215 3.13 -2.79 -4.15
CA GLY A 215 1.86 -2.68 -4.87
C GLY A 215 1.33 -1.26 -5.00
N PRO A 216 0.23 -1.13 -5.75
CA PRO A 216 -0.43 0.14 -6.04
C PRO A 216 -1.07 0.80 -4.82
N MET A 217 -0.95 2.12 -4.76
CA MET A 217 -1.71 3.02 -3.90
C MET A 217 -2.27 4.14 -4.78
N VAL A 218 -3.58 4.21 -4.92
CA VAL A 218 -4.28 4.99 -5.94
C VAL A 218 -5.66 5.43 -5.44
N SER A 219 -6.35 6.30 -6.18
CA SER A 219 -7.72 6.71 -5.84
C SER A 219 -8.81 5.77 -6.39
N THR A 220 -8.52 5.06 -7.49
CA THR A 220 -9.50 4.16 -8.13
C THR A 220 -8.97 2.74 -8.31
N VAL A 221 -9.87 1.76 -8.25
CA VAL A 221 -9.49 0.36 -8.48
C VAL A 221 -9.05 0.14 -9.94
N ALA A 222 -9.59 0.90 -10.88
CA ALA A 222 -9.15 0.86 -12.28
C ALA A 222 -7.67 1.26 -12.42
N ASP A 223 -7.23 2.28 -11.68
CA ASP A 223 -5.81 2.66 -11.64
C ASP A 223 -4.95 1.61 -10.93
N ALA A 224 -5.49 0.91 -9.91
CA ALA A 224 -4.77 -0.20 -9.27
C ALA A 224 -4.53 -1.35 -10.24
N ALA A 225 -5.54 -1.70 -11.05
CA ALA A 225 -5.44 -2.72 -12.10
C ALA A 225 -4.41 -2.31 -13.16
N LEU A 226 -4.52 -1.08 -13.68
CA LEU A 226 -3.58 -0.52 -14.66
C LEU A 226 -2.13 -0.52 -14.14
N MET A 227 -1.92 -0.14 -12.88
CA MET A 227 -0.59 -0.23 -12.26
C MET A 227 -0.13 -1.67 -12.12
N LEU A 228 -1.00 -2.59 -11.70
CA LEU A 228 -0.61 -3.99 -11.53
C LEU A 228 -0.18 -4.63 -12.84
N ASP A 229 -0.83 -4.32 -13.97
CA ASP A 229 -0.41 -4.76 -15.30
C ASP A 229 1.04 -4.37 -15.64
N VAL A 230 1.45 -3.19 -15.17
CA VAL A 230 2.82 -2.69 -15.37
C VAL A 230 3.80 -3.27 -14.36
N LEU A 231 3.40 -3.30 -13.08
CA LEU A 231 4.31 -3.71 -11.99
C LEU A 231 4.53 -5.21 -11.92
N ALA A 232 3.62 -6.03 -12.48
CA ALA A 232 3.68 -7.50 -12.41
C ALA A 232 4.59 -8.14 -13.47
N GLU A 233 5.30 -7.35 -14.26
CA GLU A 233 6.27 -7.87 -15.21
C GLU A 233 7.46 -8.54 -14.50
N LEU A 234 7.85 -9.72 -15.01
CA LEU A 234 8.94 -10.53 -14.45
C LEU A 234 10.26 -9.74 -14.34
N ASP A 235 10.93 -9.85 -13.20
CA ASP A 235 12.30 -9.40 -13.02
C ASP A 235 13.16 -10.53 -12.42
N VAL A 236 14.17 -10.95 -13.16
CA VAL A 236 15.03 -12.07 -12.77
C VAL A 236 15.90 -11.82 -11.53
N ARG A 237 16.01 -10.59 -11.09
CA ARG A 237 16.70 -10.21 -9.83
C ARG A 237 15.93 -10.64 -8.58
N ASP A 238 14.61 -10.82 -8.70
CA ASP A 238 13.79 -11.43 -7.67
C ASP A 238 13.54 -12.91 -7.99
N TRP A 239 14.27 -13.80 -7.33
CA TRP A 239 14.15 -15.24 -7.54
C TRP A 239 12.79 -15.82 -7.12
N THR A 240 11.96 -15.03 -6.42
CA THR A 240 10.58 -15.39 -6.02
C THR A 240 9.53 -14.81 -6.94
N SER A 241 9.93 -14.04 -7.96
CA SER A 241 9.04 -13.46 -8.94
C SER A 241 8.22 -14.54 -9.64
N LEU A 242 6.90 -14.37 -9.68
CA LEU A 242 6.00 -15.29 -10.35
C LEU A 242 6.14 -15.17 -11.88
N PRO A 243 5.88 -16.25 -12.62
CA PRO A 243 5.78 -16.18 -14.06
C PRO A 243 4.72 -15.13 -14.48
N PRO A 244 4.90 -14.49 -15.65
CA PRO A 244 3.85 -13.66 -16.21
C PRO A 244 2.54 -14.45 -16.36
N GLU A 245 1.42 -13.81 -16.03
CA GLU A 245 0.09 -14.32 -16.37
C GLU A 245 -0.36 -13.73 -17.70
N ASP A 246 -1.08 -14.49 -18.49
CA ASP A 246 -1.77 -14.00 -19.70
C ASP A 246 -3.10 -13.37 -19.27
N VAL A 247 -3.03 -12.31 -18.44
CA VAL A 247 -4.17 -11.58 -17.89
C VAL A 247 -3.89 -10.09 -18.02
N ASP A 248 -4.79 -9.36 -18.61
CA ASP A 248 -4.89 -7.91 -18.49
C ASP A 248 -5.85 -7.60 -17.33
N TYR A 249 -5.31 -7.08 -16.22
CA TYR A 249 -6.11 -6.83 -15.03
C TYR A 249 -7.21 -5.80 -15.25
N VAL A 250 -6.98 -4.82 -16.13
CA VAL A 250 -8.00 -3.82 -16.50
C VAL A 250 -9.18 -4.50 -17.18
N ASP A 251 -8.93 -5.42 -18.10
CA ASP A 251 -9.99 -6.14 -18.83
C ASP A 251 -10.83 -7.05 -17.93
N THR A 252 -10.30 -7.45 -16.76
CA THR A 252 -11.04 -8.32 -15.82
C THR A 252 -12.01 -7.58 -14.91
N LEU A 253 -12.03 -6.26 -14.89
CA LEU A 253 -12.79 -5.47 -13.93
C LEU A 253 -14.31 -5.57 -14.07
N GLU A 254 -14.83 -5.75 -15.30
CA GLU A 254 -16.26 -5.70 -15.62
C GLU A 254 -17.06 -6.96 -15.21
N GLY A 255 -16.40 -7.97 -14.64
CA GLY A 255 -17.05 -9.25 -14.34
C GLY A 255 -18.01 -9.26 -13.15
N GLY A 256 -18.13 -8.16 -12.38
CA GLY A 256 -19.02 -8.08 -11.21
C GLY A 256 -18.75 -9.09 -10.11
N VAL A 257 -19.70 -9.27 -9.19
CA VAL A 257 -19.61 -10.20 -8.03
C VAL A 257 -20.80 -11.16 -7.94
N GLU A 258 -21.72 -11.15 -8.91
CA GLU A 258 -22.93 -11.98 -8.90
C GLU A 258 -22.56 -13.47 -8.75
N GLY A 259 -23.23 -14.13 -7.81
CA GLY A 259 -23.09 -15.56 -7.54
C GLY A 259 -21.81 -15.97 -6.79
N LEU A 260 -20.86 -15.06 -6.53
CA LEU A 260 -19.68 -15.35 -5.72
C LEU A 260 -20.07 -15.73 -4.29
N ARG A 261 -19.37 -16.72 -3.72
CA ARG A 261 -19.49 -17.10 -2.32
C ARG A 261 -18.54 -16.23 -1.51
N VAL A 262 -19.09 -15.37 -0.69
CA VAL A 262 -18.34 -14.35 0.06
C VAL A 262 -18.51 -14.59 1.54
N ALA A 263 -17.42 -14.83 2.26
CA ALA A 263 -17.43 -14.81 3.72
C ALA A 263 -17.30 -13.38 4.21
N PHE A 264 -18.08 -13.00 5.20
CA PHE A 264 -17.90 -11.78 5.96
C PHE A 264 -17.49 -12.10 7.38
N SER A 265 -16.31 -11.66 7.79
CA SER A 265 -15.85 -11.75 9.16
C SER A 265 -15.71 -10.35 9.76
N PRO A 266 -16.58 -9.96 10.70
CA PRO A 266 -16.54 -8.62 11.30
C PRO A 266 -15.32 -8.41 12.21
N ASP A 267 -14.74 -9.50 12.75
CA ASP A 267 -13.73 -9.43 13.81
C ASP A 267 -12.72 -10.59 13.81
N LEU A 268 -12.68 -11.43 12.77
CA LEU A 268 -11.86 -12.65 12.67
C LEU A 268 -12.05 -13.63 13.85
N GLY A 269 -13.10 -13.44 14.66
CA GLY A 269 -13.37 -14.22 15.85
C GLY A 269 -12.56 -13.83 17.10
N TYR A 270 -11.67 -12.81 17.00
CA TYR A 270 -10.81 -12.42 18.13
C TYR A 270 -10.51 -10.90 18.22
N VAL A 271 -10.94 -10.08 17.27
CA VAL A 271 -10.61 -8.66 17.21
C VAL A 271 -11.70 -7.79 17.82
N SER A 272 -11.35 -6.86 18.71
CA SER A 272 -12.26 -5.81 19.14
C SER A 272 -12.27 -4.67 18.11
N VAL A 273 -13.41 -4.40 17.48
CA VAL A 273 -13.58 -3.39 16.43
C VAL A 273 -14.43 -2.24 16.94
N GLN A 274 -14.05 -0.99 16.66
CA GLN A 274 -14.85 0.18 17.04
C GLN A 274 -16.21 0.20 16.32
N PRO A 275 -17.30 0.62 17.01
CA PRO A 275 -18.66 0.53 16.48
C PRO A 275 -18.85 1.23 15.12
N GLU A 276 -18.29 2.43 14.92
CA GLU A 276 -18.41 3.17 13.65
C GLU A 276 -17.72 2.45 12.49
N VAL A 277 -16.63 1.73 12.78
CA VAL A 277 -15.94 0.89 11.78
C VAL A 277 -16.80 -0.32 11.43
N GLN A 278 -17.37 -0.98 12.46
CA GLN A 278 -18.27 -2.14 12.24
C GLN A 278 -19.49 -1.75 11.40
N GLU A 279 -20.12 -0.60 11.69
CA GLU A 279 -21.29 -0.11 10.98
C GLU A 279 -20.98 0.13 9.51
N SER A 280 -19.93 0.94 9.23
CA SER A 280 -19.51 1.27 7.85
C SER A 280 -19.17 0.00 7.04
N VAL A 281 -18.52 -0.98 7.66
CA VAL A 281 -18.17 -2.23 6.97
C VAL A 281 -19.38 -3.11 6.74
N ARG A 282 -20.35 -3.19 7.68
CA ARG A 282 -21.62 -3.90 7.46
C ARG A 282 -22.43 -3.30 6.32
N ASP A 283 -22.45 -1.96 6.21
CA ASP A 283 -23.12 -1.30 5.10
C ASP A 283 -22.43 -1.62 3.76
N ALA A 284 -21.09 -1.68 3.74
CA ALA A 284 -20.34 -2.12 2.58
C ALA A 284 -20.66 -3.57 2.17
N VAL A 285 -20.85 -4.46 3.15
CA VAL A 285 -21.21 -5.86 2.90
C VAL A 285 -22.59 -5.97 2.24
N ARG A 286 -23.57 -5.14 2.66
CA ARG A 286 -24.90 -5.09 2.01
C ARG A 286 -24.82 -4.71 0.53
N VAL A 287 -23.87 -3.85 0.16
CA VAL A 287 -23.65 -3.53 -1.28
C VAL A 287 -23.24 -4.78 -2.06
N PHE A 288 -22.44 -5.69 -1.48
CA PHE A 288 -22.12 -6.97 -2.12
C PHE A 288 -23.34 -7.86 -2.28
N GLU A 289 -24.23 -7.92 -1.27
CA GLU A 289 -25.50 -8.65 -1.35
C GLU A 289 -26.40 -8.08 -2.45
N ASP A 290 -26.52 -6.74 -2.51
CA ASP A 290 -27.32 -6.04 -3.52
C ASP A 290 -26.79 -6.26 -4.95
N MET A 291 -25.47 -6.47 -5.11
CA MET A 291 -24.84 -6.84 -6.37
C MET A 291 -24.96 -8.34 -6.71
N GLY A 292 -25.66 -9.13 -5.91
CA GLY A 292 -25.93 -10.54 -6.16
C GLY A 292 -24.88 -11.52 -5.66
N ALA A 293 -23.93 -11.09 -4.82
CA ALA A 293 -23.03 -12.00 -4.12
C ALA A 293 -23.78 -12.79 -3.04
N ARG A 294 -23.37 -14.04 -2.80
CA ARG A 294 -23.89 -14.88 -1.71
C ARG A 294 -23.02 -14.66 -0.48
N VAL A 295 -23.43 -13.72 0.37
CA VAL A 295 -22.66 -13.37 1.56
C VAL A 295 -23.12 -14.21 2.75
N GLU A 296 -22.16 -14.77 3.49
CA GLU A 296 -22.36 -15.49 4.73
C GLU A 296 -21.43 -14.91 5.81
N GLN A 297 -21.94 -14.68 7.01
CA GLN A 297 -21.09 -14.34 8.14
C GLN A 297 -20.35 -15.59 8.59
N ALA A 298 -19.05 -15.64 8.29
CA ALA A 298 -18.18 -16.76 8.61
C ALA A 298 -16.76 -16.28 8.93
N ASP A 299 -16.26 -16.70 10.07
CA ASP A 299 -14.87 -16.43 10.46
C ASP A 299 -13.94 -17.48 9.83
N PRO A 300 -12.72 -17.08 9.43
CA PRO A 300 -11.74 -18.03 8.91
C PRO A 300 -11.36 -19.14 9.93
N GLY A 301 -11.56 -18.89 11.23
CA GLY A 301 -11.39 -19.89 12.29
C GLY A 301 -9.95 -20.14 12.72
N PHE A 302 -8.99 -19.28 12.33
CA PHE A 302 -7.63 -19.31 12.87
C PHE A 302 -7.54 -18.47 14.15
N GLN A 303 -6.63 -18.81 15.04
CA GLN A 303 -6.28 -17.99 16.20
C GLN A 303 -5.34 -16.85 15.75
N ASP A 304 -5.31 -15.75 16.54
CA ASP A 304 -4.43 -14.62 16.26
C ASP A 304 -2.98 -15.08 16.01
N PRO A 305 -2.46 -14.91 14.78
CA PRO A 305 -1.10 -15.33 14.45
C PRO A 305 -0.02 -14.29 14.80
N LEU A 306 -0.31 -13.38 15.74
CA LEU A 306 0.59 -12.30 16.14
C LEU A 306 1.98 -12.79 16.56
N GLU A 307 2.05 -13.87 17.32
CA GLU A 307 3.34 -14.45 17.75
C GLU A 307 4.19 -14.90 16.55
N ILE A 308 3.57 -15.61 15.60
CA ILE A 308 4.23 -16.05 14.36
C ILE A 308 4.73 -14.83 13.58
N PHE A 309 3.87 -13.81 13.44
CA PHE A 309 4.24 -12.58 12.76
C PHE A 309 5.41 -11.87 13.44
N ASN A 310 5.37 -11.72 14.77
CA ASN A 310 6.42 -11.03 15.52
C ASN A 310 7.77 -11.74 15.42
N ILE A 311 7.83 -13.08 15.43
CA ILE A 311 9.09 -13.82 15.24
C ILE A 311 9.69 -13.47 13.87
N HIS A 312 8.92 -13.53 12.81
CA HIS A 312 9.39 -13.15 11.47
C HIS A 312 9.78 -11.67 11.39
N TRP A 313 8.96 -10.79 11.97
CA TRP A 313 9.16 -9.35 11.91
C TRP A 313 10.39 -8.88 12.70
N TYR A 314 10.58 -9.39 13.92
CA TYR A 314 11.71 -9.02 14.76
C TYR A 314 13.03 -9.61 14.26
N ALA A 315 13.02 -10.85 13.77
CA ALA A 315 14.18 -11.42 13.07
C ALA A 315 14.54 -10.60 11.82
N GLY A 316 13.56 -10.12 11.08
CA GLY A 316 13.75 -9.22 9.94
C GLY A 316 14.35 -7.87 10.36
N ALA A 317 13.91 -7.28 11.47
CA ALA A 317 14.48 -6.06 12.02
C ALA A 317 15.94 -6.27 12.48
N ALA A 318 16.24 -7.37 13.17
CA ALA A 318 17.59 -7.75 13.53
C ALA A 318 18.50 -7.87 12.30
N ASN A 319 18.01 -8.53 11.24
CA ASN A 319 18.73 -8.63 9.97
C ASN A 319 18.98 -7.26 9.31
N ALA A 320 17.98 -6.37 9.35
CA ALA A 320 18.13 -5.01 8.80
C ALA A 320 19.24 -4.21 9.51
N LEU A 321 19.37 -4.38 10.82
CA LEU A 321 20.30 -3.62 11.65
C LEU A 321 21.66 -4.31 11.88
N ARG A 322 21.87 -5.53 11.35
CA ARG A 322 23.08 -6.33 11.62
C ARG A 322 24.40 -5.66 11.22
N ALA A 323 24.36 -4.76 10.24
CA ALA A 323 25.56 -4.06 9.74
C ALA A 323 25.92 -2.81 10.57
N TYR A 324 25.04 -2.35 11.47
CA TYR A 324 25.25 -1.13 12.25
C TYR A 324 25.76 -1.43 13.64
N SER A 325 26.84 -0.73 14.05
CA SER A 325 27.33 -0.78 15.42
C SER A 325 26.35 -0.13 16.40
N ASP A 326 26.44 -0.47 17.67
CA ASP A 326 25.56 0.07 18.72
C ASP A 326 25.62 1.61 18.78
N LYS A 327 26.80 2.21 18.59
CA LYS A 327 26.96 3.67 18.51
C LYS A 327 26.19 4.30 17.36
N LEU A 328 26.12 3.64 16.20
CA LEU A 328 25.35 4.14 15.05
C LEU A 328 23.83 4.00 15.29
N ARG A 329 23.41 2.97 16.04
CA ARG A 329 22.01 2.77 16.39
C ARG A 329 21.42 3.85 17.29
N GLU A 330 22.23 4.59 18.05
CA GLU A 330 21.77 5.67 18.95
C GLU A 330 20.96 6.77 18.26
N VAL A 331 21.11 6.96 16.94
CA VAL A 331 20.36 7.97 16.15
C VAL A 331 19.16 7.39 15.41
N MET A 332 18.88 6.10 15.59
CA MET A 332 17.75 5.40 14.96
C MET A 332 16.48 5.49 15.82
N ASP A 333 15.37 5.04 15.23
CA ASP A 333 14.09 4.90 15.94
C ASP A 333 14.25 3.90 17.12
N PRO A 334 13.96 4.33 18.36
CA PRO A 334 14.14 3.47 19.54
C PRO A 334 13.30 2.18 19.49
N GLY A 335 12.09 2.24 18.91
CA GLY A 335 11.23 1.08 18.75
C GLY A 335 11.81 0.04 17.78
N LEU A 336 12.44 0.50 16.69
CA LEU A 336 13.13 -0.38 15.76
C LEU A 336 14.31 -1.09 16.42
N ILE A 337 15.08 -0.38 17.25
CA ILE A 337 16.20 -0.96 18.01
C ILE A 337 15.68 -2.02 18.99
N GLU A 338 14.59 -1.72 19.72
CA GLU A 338 14.01 -2.65 20.69
C GLU A 338 13.57 -3.97 20.03
N ILE A 339 12.82 -3.91 18.92
CA ILE A 339 12.38 -5.12 18.22
C ILE A 339 13.55 -5.87 17.54
N ALA A 340 14.55 -5.15 17.05
CA ALA A 340 15.76 -5.77 16.49
C ALA A 340 16.56 -6.51 17.57
N SER A 341 16.68 -5.93 18.76
CA SER A 341 17.35 -6.59 19.89
C SER A 341 16.60 -7.85 20.34
N ALA A 342 15.27 -7.78 20.41
CA ALA A 342 14.45 -8.98 20.68
C ALA A 342 14.57 -10.04 19.57
N GLY A 343 14.72 -9.62 18.31
CA GLY A 343 14.88 -10.51 17.16
C GLY A 343 16.22 -11.29 17.15
N VAL A 344 17.26 -10.76 17.78
CA VAL A 344 18.55 -11.45 17.94
C VAL A 344 18.46 -12.63 18.91
N GLU A 345 17.55 -12.57 19.87
CA GLU A 345 17.39 -13.61 20.91
C GLU A 345 16.73 -14.90 20.38
N PHE A 346 16.04 -14.83 19.23
CA PHE A 346 15.42 -16.03 18.63
C PHE A 346 16.46 -17.00 18.10
N SER A 347 16.37 -18.26 18.53
CA SER A 347 17.15 -19.34 17.95
C SER A 347 16.66 -19.69 16.54
N VAL A 348 17.53 -20.32 15.76
CA VAL A 348 17.16 -20.86 14.42
C VAL A 348 15.99 -21.83 14.53
N LEU A 349 15.91 -22.62 15.61
CA LEU A 349 14.84 -23.61 15.80
C LEU A 349 13.49 -22.94 16.05
N GLU A 350 13.43 -21.90 16.86
CA GLU A 350 12.21 -21.10 17.09
C GLU A 350 11.74 -20.43 15.80
N TYR A 351 12.68 -19.88 15.01
CA TYR A 351 12.35 -19.30 13.72
C TYR A 351 11.78 -20.35 12.74
N LEU A 352 12.39 -21.54 12.67
CA LEU A 352 11.90 -22.63 11.82
C LEU A 352 10.55 -23.18 12.27
N GLU A 353 10.29 -23.22 13.58
CA GLU A 353 8.96 -23.54 14.12
C GLU A 353 7.92 -22.49 13.67
N ALA A 354 8.24 -21.21 13.75
CA ALA A 354 7.37 -20.14 13.25
C ALA A 354 7.11 -20.27 11.73
N VAL A 355 8.10 -20.67 10.93
CA VAL A 355 7.93 -21.01 9.50
C VAL A 355 6.96 -22.18 9.31
N GLY A 356 7.05 -23.23 10.13
CA GLY A 356 6.11 -24.35 10.12
C GLY A 356 4.67 -23.92 10.42
N ARG A 357 4.47 -23.21 11.53
CA ARG A 357 3.15 -22.67 11.95
C ARG A 357 2.57 -21.71 10.90
N ARG A 358 3.40 -20.90 10.25
CA ARG A 358 3.00 -20.06 9.12
C ARG A 358 2.48 -20.89 7.94
N SER A 359 3.12 -22.02 7.64
CA SER A 359 2.69 -22.92 6.58
C SER A 359 1.33 -23.56 6.90
N GLU A 360 1.10 -23.93 8.16
CA GLU A 360 -0.19 -24.45 8.62
C GLU A 360 -1.30 -23.41 8.45
N LEU A 361 -1.05 -22.14 8.81
CA LEU A 361 -1.99 -21.04 8.59
C LEU A 361 -2.31 -20.86 7.10
N ALA A 362 -1.30 -20.94 6.23
CA ALA A 362 -1.50 -20.81 4.78
C ALA A 362 -2.33 -21.98 4.21
N ILE A 363 -2.12 -23.21 4.68
CA ILE A 363 -2.93 -24.39 4.32
C ILE A 363 -4.36 -24.21 4.80
N HIS A 364 -4.55 -23.72 6.04
CA HIS A 364 -5.86 -23.44 6.62
C HIS A 364 -6.63 -22.43 5.74
N MET A 365 -6.02 -21.31 5.38
CA MET A 365 -6.64 -20.31 4.49
C MET A 365 -6.90 -20.85 3.07
N GLY A 366 -6.05 -21.76 2.57
CA GLY A 366 -6.29 -22.45 1.30
C GLY A 366 -7.56 -23.30 1.35
N ARG A 367 -7.82 -23.99 2.47
CA ARG A 367 -9.06 -24.76 2.69
C ARG A 367 -10.28 -23.85 2.84
N PHE A 368 -10.15 -22.75 3.57
CA PHE A 368 -11.20 -21.75 3.69
C PHE A 368 -11.63 -21.21 2.31
N HIS A 369 -10.69 -20.90 1.45
CA HIS A 369 -10.97 -20.42 0.09
C HIS A 369 -11.36 -21.52 -0.92
N ALA A 370 -11.41 -22.79 -0.53
CA ALA A 370 -12.11 -23.81 -1.29
C ALA A 370 -13.65 -23.69 -1.14
N GLU A 371 -14.10 -23.07 -0.05
CA GLU A 371 -15.52 -22.83 0.23
C GLU A 371 -15.96 -21.43 -0.14
N TYR A 372 -15.10 -20.41 0.04
CA TYR A 372 -15.40 -19.00 -0.21
C TYR A 372 -14.45 -18.40 -1.24
N ASP A 373 -15.03 -17.70 -2.23
CA ASP A 373 -14.26 -17.03 -3.28
C ASP A 373 -13.51 -15.79 -2.72
N LEU A 374 -14.15 -15.08 -1.79
CA LEU A 374 -13.62 -13.89 -1.13
C LEU A 374 -13.90 -13.91 0.38
N LEU A 375 -13.05 -13.20 1.13
CA LEU A 375 -13.26 -12.84 2.53
C LEU A 375 -13.33 -11.31 2.64
N LEU A 376 -14.39 -10.79 3.25
CA LEU A 376 -14.56 -9.38 3.60
C LEU A 376 -14.30 -9.17 5.08
N THR A 377 -13.50 -8.15 5.42
CA THR A 377 -13.23 -7.73 6.80
C THR A 377 -13.09 -6.21 6.88
N PRO A 378 -13.11 -5.59 8.06
CA PRO A 378 -12.50 -4.28 8.22
C PRO A 378 -11.03 -4.31 7.75
N ALA A 379 -10.53 -3.22 7.19
CA ALA A 379 -9.11 -3.11 6.86
C ALA A 379 -8.26 -2.89 8.13
N VAL A 380 -8.80 -2.10 9.07
CA VAL A 380 -8.25 -1.86 10.41
C VAL A 380 -9.42 -1.72 11.41
N PRO A 381 -9.23 -2.06 12.69
CA PRO A 381 -10.33 -2.08 13.68
C PRO A 381 -10.70 -0.69 14.23
N ILE A 382 -9.90 0.32 13.94
CA ILE A 382 -9.98 1.67 14.52
C ILE A 382 -9.76 2.73 13.43
N PRO A 383 -10.33 3.94 13.56
CA PRO A 383 -9.97 5.08 12.72
C PRO A 383 -8.57 5.62 13.07
N ALA A 384 -8.08 6.56 12.25
CA ALA A 384 -6.81 7.23 12.49
C ALA A 384 -6.77 7.91 13.87
N PHE A 385 -5.69 7.68 14.61
CA PHE A 385 -5.45 8.22 15.96
C PHE A 385 -4.36 9.31 15.94
N GLU A 386 -3.99 9.87 17.12
CA GLU A 386 -3.05 10.99 17.21
C GLU A 386 -1.70 10.67 16.55
N ALA A 387 -1.22 11.59 15.72
CA ALA A 387 0.12 11.50 15.12
C ALA A 387 1.22 11.55 16.19
N GLY A 388 2.36 10.89 15.91
CA GLY A 388 3.48 10.82 16.85
C GLY A 388 3.34 9.70 17.90
N ARG A 389 2.32 8.87 17.80
CA ARG A 389 2.16 7.67 18.63
C ARG A 389 2.26 6.41 17.78
N GLU A 390 2.91 5.37 18.31
CA GLU A 390 2.94 4.05 17.68
C GLU A 390 1.60 3.30 17.87
N VAL A 391 0.91 3.58 18.97
CA VAL A 391 -0.38 2.98 19.36
C VAL A 391 -1.35 4.07 19.84
N PRO A 392 -2.67 3.84 19.77
CA PRO A 392 -3.67 4.77 20.29
C PRO A 392 -3.44 5.12 21.76
N ALA A 393 -3.84 6.33 22.16
CA ALA A 393 -3.80 6.75 23.56
C ALA A 393 -4.60 5.79 24.45
N GLY A 394 -4.03 5.42 25.60
CA GLY A 394 -4.65 4.49 26.54
C GLY A 394 -4.56 3.00 26.15
N SER A 395 -3.92 2.67 25.03
CA SER A 395 -3.66 1.27 24.66
C SER A 395 -2.82 0.58 25.75
N PRO A 396 -3.19 -0.64 26.18
CA PRO A 396 -2.35 -1.44 27.08
C PRO A 396 -1.12 -2.03 26.37
N HIS A 397 -1.11 -1.98 25.05
CA HIS A 397 -0.05 -2.52 24.20
C HIS A 397 0.96 -1.44 23.81
N ARG A 398 2.17 -1.87 23.47
CA ARG A 398 3.28 -0.96 23.13
C ARG A 398 3.62 -0.95 21.65
N ARG A 399 3.14 -1.96 20.88
CA ARG A 399 3.54 -2.15 19.48
C ARG A 399 2.36 -2.01 18.52
N TRP A 400 2.63 -1.45 17.37
CA TRP A 400 1.69 -1.21 16.29
C TRP A 400 0.92 -2.47 15.84
N THR A 401 1.51 -3.64 15.99
CA THR A 401 0.88 -4.92 15.63
C THR A 401 -0.39 -5.21 16.43
N SER A 402 -0.57 -4.58 17.59
CA SER A 402 -1.74 -4.78 18.44
C SER A 402 -3.04 -4.21 17.89
N TRP A 403 -2.96 -3.25 16.96
CA TRP A 403 -4.14 -2.62 16.34
C TRP A 403 -4.23 -2.87 14.83
N THR A 404 -3.46 -3.84 14.31
CA THR A 404 -3.45 -4.20 12.88
C THR A 404 -3.78 -5.68 12.62
N PRO A 405 -4.63 -6.33 13.44
CA PRO A 405 -4.87 -7.78 13.38
C PRO A 405 -5.53 -8.24 12.09
N PHE A 406 -6.13 -7.35 11.31
CA PHE A 406 -6.75 -7.68 10.03
C PHE A 406 -5.75 -7.76 8.86
N THR A 407 -4.52 -7.23 9.01
CA THR A 407 -3.62 -7.07 7.87
C THR A 407 -2.49 -8.10 7.82
N TYR A 408 -1.74 -8.31 8.92
CA TYR A 408 -0.57 -9.18 8.92
C TYR A 408 -0.88 -10.69 8.68
N PRO A 409 -2.06 -11.24 8.99
CA PRO A 409 -2.36 -12.63 8.65
C PRO A 409 -2.21 -12.88 7.13
N PHE A 410 -2.61 -11.91 6.30
CA PHE A 410 -2.54 -12.02 4.83
C PHE A 410 -1.15 -11.70 4.24
N ASN A 411 -0.22 -11.20 5.05
CA ASN A 411 1.21 -11.22 4.72
C ASN A 411 1.83 -12.59 5.02
N LEU A 412 1.46 -13.19 6.15
CA LEU A 412 1.89 -14.55 6.49
C LEU A 412 1.43 -15.56 5.43
N THR A 413 0.18 -15.50 4.99
CA THR A 413 -0.39 -16.42 3.99
C THR A 413 -0.12 -16.02 2.55
N GLN A 414 0.45 -14.82 2.31
CA GLN A 414 0.84 -14.33 0.98
C GLN A 414 -0.34 -14.13 -0.01
N GLN A 415 -1.56 -14.04 0.48
CA GLN A 415 -2.76 -13.84 -0.31
C GLN A 415 -2.89 -12.40 -0.82
N PRO A 416 -3.56 -12.16 -1.97
CA PRO A 416 -3.90 -10.81 -2.40
C PRO A 416 -4.96 -10.21 -1.49
N ALA A 417 -4.84 -8.92 -1.20
CA ALA A 417 -5.81 -8.18 -0.39
C ALA A 417 -5.85 -6.71 -0.80
N ALA A 418 -7.06 -6.17 -0.98
CA ALA A 418 -7.30 -4.76 -1.27
C ALA A 418 -7.96 -4.06 -0.08
N SER A 419 -7.54 -2.84 0.22
CA SER A 419 -8.25 -1.91 1.09
C SER A 419 -8.98 -0.89 0.23
N VAL A 420 -10.30 -0.78 0.40
CA VAL A 420 -11.17 0.12 -0.38
C VAL A 420 -11.98 0.97 0.59
N PRO A 421 -12.04 2.30 0.42
CA PRO A 421 -12.86 3.17 1.27
C PRO A 421 -14.32 2.74 1.27
N CYS A 422 -14.94 2.69 2.46
CA CYS A 422 -16.33 2.26 2.60
C CYS A 422 -17.22 3.20 3.42
N GLY A 423 -16.66 4.25 3.99
CA GLY A 423 -17.41 5.23 4.75
C GLY A 423 -16.51 6.21 5.51
N PHE A 424 -17.14 6.96 6.40
CA PHE A 424 -16.48 7.93 7.27
C PHE A 424 -17.05 7.83 8.67
N THR A 425 -16.20 8.04 9.66
CA THR A 425 -16.63 8.21 11.06
C THR A 425 -17.40 9.51 11.24
N SER A 426 -18.06 9.68 12.38
CA SER A 426 -18.68 10.95 12.78
C SER A 426 -17.69 12.12 12.85
N ALA A 427 -16.41 11.82 13.08
CA ALA A 427 -15.32 12.81 13.05
C ALA A 427 -14.82 13.12 11.61
N GLY A 428 -15.39 12.50 10.57
CA GLY A 428 -15.00 12.72 9.18
C GLY A 428 -13.73 11.97 8.75
N LEU A 429 -13.26 10.99 9.54
CA LEU A 429 -12.11 10.16 9.20
C LEU A 429 -12.55 8.95 8.35
N PRO A 430 -11.77 8.55 7.32
CA PRO A 430 -12.12 7.41 6.47
C PRO A 430 -12.18 6.08 7.21
N VAL A 431 -13.05 5.21 6.73
CA VAL A 431 -13.14 3.80 7.08
C VAL A 431 -13.03 2.98 5.80
N SER A 432 -12.37 1.82 5.86
CA SER A 432 -12.19 0.97 4.69
C SER A 432 -12.54 -0.50 4.95
N LEU A 433 -13.13 -1.09 3.92
CA LEU A 433 -13.32 -2.53 3.76
C LEU A 433 -12.02 -3.16 3.25
N GLN A 434 -11.66 -4.34 3.75
CA GLN A 434 -10.64 -5.19 3.16
C GLN A 434 -11.29 -6.35 2.41
N ILE A 435 -10.85 -6.58 1.17
CA ILE A 435 -11.28 -7.67 0.30
C ILE A 435 -10.09 -8.60 0.11
N VAL A 436 -10.19 -9.85 0.58
CA VAL A 436 -9.12 -10.85 0.52
C VAL A 436 -9.52 -11.99 -0.40
N GLY A 437 -8.64 -12.38 -1.31
CA GLY A 437 -8.82 -13.52 -2.19
C GLY A 437 -7.92 -14.69 -1.83
N ALA A 438 -8.17 -15.86 -2.44
CA ALA A 438 -7.21 -16.94 -2.44
C ALA A 438 -5.89 -16.52 -3.09
N LYS A 439 -4.79 -17.17 -2.72
CA LYS A 439 -3.49 -16.92 -3.37
C LYS A 439 -3.62 -17.08 -4.89
N TYR A 440 -3.03 -16.15 -5.66
CA TYR A 440 -3.11 -16.06 -7.13
C TYR A 440 -4.47 -15.62 -7.70
N LYS A 441 -5.36 -15.07 -6.87
CA LYS A 441 -6.65 -14.52 -7.31
C LYS A 441 -6.67 -12.99 -7.30
N ASP A 442 -5.57 -12.37 -7.72
CA ASP A 442 -5.41 -10.91 -7.79
C ASP A 442 -6.51 -10.27 -8.66
N ALA A 443 -6.78 -10.84 -9.84
CA ALA A 443 -7.83 -10.37 -10.74
C ALA A 443 -9.24 -10.41 -10.09
N LEU A 444 -9.55 -11.45 -9.31
CA LEU A 444 -10.82 -11.55 -8.60
C LEU A 444 -10.96 -10.48 -7.51
N VAL A 445 -9.88 -10.22 -6.76
CA VAL A 445 -9.86 -9.16 -5.74
C VAL A 445 -10.08 -7.79 -6.38
N LEU A 446 -9.37 -7.48 -7.49
CA LEU A 446 -9.55 -6.24 -8.22
C LEU A 446 -10.96 -6.10 -8.80
N ARG A 447 -11.50 -7.16 -9.43
CA ARG A 447 -12.87 -7.18 -9.96
C ARG A 447 -13.90 -6.88 -8.88
N ALA A 448 -13.82 -7.54 -7.75
CA ALA A 448 -14.72 -7.32 -6.63
C ALA A 448 -14.60 -5.92 -6.02
N ALA A 449 -13.37 -5.42 -5.88
CA ALA A 449 -13.10 -4.07 -5.41
C ALA A 449 -13.64 -3.02 -6.39
N HIS A 450 -13.50 -3.24 -7.71
CA HIS A 450 -14.03 -2.35 -8.75
C HIS A 450 -15.56 -2.32 -8.77
N ALA A 451 -16.20 -3.47 -8.71
CA ALA A 451 -17.66 -3.56 -8.62
C ALA A 451 -18.18 -2.82 -7.39
N TYR A 452 -17.53 -3.01 -6.23
CA TYR A 452 -17.89 -2.31 -5.00
C TYR A 452 -17.69 -0.79 -5.12
N GLN A 453 -16.53 -0.32 -5.60
CA GLN A 453 -16.26 1.11 -5.75
C GLN A 453 -17.23 1.79 -6.73
N SER A 454 -17.63 1.08 -7.78
CA SER A 454 -18.61 1.57 -8.78
C SER A 454 -20.02 1.68 -8.20
N ALA A 455 -20.42 0.72 -7.34
CA ALA A 455 -21.73 0.72 -6.69
C ALA A 455 -21.81 1.68 -5.50
N ASN A 456 -20.69 2.00 -4.85
CA ASN A 456 -20.59 2.88 -3.70
C ASN A 456 -19.47 3.93 -3.87
N PRO A 457 -19.62 4.88 -4.82
CA PRO A 457 -18.61 5.90 -5.04
C PRO A 457 -18.59 6.89 -3.87
N LEU A 458 -17.45 7.00 -3.19
CA LEU A 458 -17.21 7.98 -2.12
C LEU A 458 -16.46 9.23 -2.64
N THR A 459 -16.57 9.52 -3.93
CA THR A 459 -15.83 10.56 -4.66
C THR A 459 -16.20 11.99 -4.29
N ASP A 460 -17.34 12.19 -3.62
CA ASP A 460 -17.85 13.53 -3.27
C ASP A 460 -17.13 14.17 -2.08
N ARG A 461 -16.27 13.41 -1.38
CA ARG A 461 -15.48 13.91 -0.26
C ARG A 461 -13.99 13.88 -0.61
N ARG A 462 -13.36 15.05 -0.46
CA ARG A 462 -11.92 15.20 -0.60
C ARG A 462 -11.36 15.87 0.66
N PRO A 463 -10.14 15.50 1.09
CA PRO A 463 -9.48 16.23 2.16
C PRO A 463 -9.16 17.65 1.69
N SER A 464 -9.21 18.64 2.62
CA SER A 464 -9.02 20.07 2.36
C SER A 464 -7.61 20.55 2.68
#